data_b3039b2231f8cf345ef300380cbe5acb
#
_entry.id   b3039b2231f8cf345ef300380cbe5acb
#
_cell.length_a   1.000
_cell.length_b   1.000
_cell.length_c   1.000
_cell.angle_alpha   90.00
_cell.angle_beta   90.00
_cell.angle_gamma   90.00
#
_symmetry.space_group_name_H-M   'P 1'
#
loop_
_entity.id
_entity.type
_entity.pdbx_description
1 polymer ?
#
loop_
_entity_poly.entity_id
_entity_poly.type
_entity_poly.pdbx_seq_one_letter_code
_entity_poly.pdbx_strand_id
1 'polypeptide(L)'
;MRPTIPFREIPGAAVLEVGERLMEAPSRCLTDIAFSRELQAQQGLTRSIGWVDLAHTMTLAERGIIPRDSARALIAALLALDKAPSSFSPTGGYGDLYTNREAWLAERTEAVGWLGVARARREALTTAYHLTLCDELLGLGEALAKAAEALNAVSLRHRDALMPDYTYLQAAQPTTFGHYIQSFAWPMLRDLDRVRALYDRVDECPAGIGSSNGSGEPCSDLLQGPLRPSGTCTFVRSNNTGV
;
A
#
# COMPACT_ATOMS: atom_id res chain seq x y z
N MET A 1 32.71 4.73 -15.96
CA MET A 1 32.29 3.35 -15.68
C MET A 1 32.20 3.23 -14.16
N ARG A 2 30.99 3.12 -13.58
CA ARG A 2 30.89 2.81 -12.14
C ARG A 2 31.12 1.31 -11.99
N PRO A 3 31.94 0.86 -11.02
CA PRO A 3 32.15 -0.56 -10.80
C PRO A 3 30.79 -1.21 -10.45
N THR A 4 30.47 -2.30 -11.10
CA THR A 4 29.40 -3.23 -10.69
C THR A 4 29.90 -3.88 -9.41
N ILE A 5 29.29 -3.57 -8.27
CA ILE A 5 29.58 -4.24 -7.00
C ILE A 5 29.08 -5.68 -7.15
N PRO A 6 29.92 -6.72 -7.04
CA PRO A 6 29.47 -8.09 -7.05
C PRO A 6 28.46 -8.32 -5.91
N PHE A 7 27.41 -9.05 -6.15
CA PHE A 7 26.35 -9.30 -5.16
C PHE A 7 26.87 -9.86 -3.83
N ARG A 8 28.03 -10.55 -3.84
CA ARG A 8 28.73 -11.06 -2.65
C ARG A 8 29.36 -9.99 -1.76
N GLU A 9 29.54 -8.78 -2.27
CA GLU A 9 30.13 -7.66 -1.50
C GLU A 9 29.09 -6.79 -0.80
N ILE A 10 27.79 -7.17 -0.93
CA ILE A 10 26.72 -6.48 -0.22
C ILE A 10 26.71 -6.96 1.23
N PRO A 11 26.89 -6.09 2.22
CA PRO A 11 26.78 -6.47 3.62
C PRO A 11 25.40 -7.11 3.88
N GLY A 12 25.39 -8.30 4.49
CA GLY A 12 24.17 -9.03 4.79
C GLY A 12 23.53 -9.75 3.58
N ALA A 13 24.18 -9.81 2.42
CA ALA A 13 23.64 -10.49 1.23
C ALA A 13 23.23 -11.96 1.48
N ALA A 14 23.92 -12.65 2.37
CA ALA A 14 23.60 -14.03 2.76
C ALA A 14 22.24 -14.19 3.46
N VAL A 15 21.68 -13.12 4.01
CA VAL A 15 20.37 -13.13 4.70
C VAL A 15 19.23 -12.60 3.81
N LEU A 16 19.54 -12.09 2.61
CA LEU A 16 18.54 -11.67 1.63
C LEU A 16 17.96 -12.88 0.90
N GLU A 17 16.68 -12.82 0.54
CA GLU A 17 15.96 -13.90 -0.14
C GLU A 17 16.67 -14.40 -1.42
N VAL A 18 17.33 -13.51 -2.15
CA VAL A 18 18.03 -13.82 -3.40
C VAL A 18 19.56 -13.82 -3.27
N GLY A 19 20.08 -13.52 -2.09
CA GLY A 19 21.50 -13.18 -1.88
C GLY A 19 22.51 -14.27 -2.22
N GLU A 20 22.15 -15.54 -2.10
CA GLU A 20 23.04 -16.68 -2.38
C GLU A 20 22.83 -17.31 -3.75
N ARG A 21 21.78 -16.94 -4.48
CA ARG A 21 21.42 -17.59 -5.74
C ARG A 21 22.01 -16.91 -6.97
N LEU A 22 22.19 -15.61 -6.90
CA LEU A 22 22.75 -14.82 -7.99
C LEU A 22 24.21 -14.49 -7.69
N MET A 23 25.09 -14.82 -8.63
CA MET A 23 26.54 -14.59 -8.51
C MET A 23 26.96 -13.24 -9.07
N GLU A 24 26.09 -12.59 -9.84
CA GLU A 24 26.35 -11.33 -10.51
C GLU A 24 25.20 -10.36 -10.28
N ALA A 25 25.51 -9.08 -10.30
CA ALA A 25 24.49 -8.03 -10.23
C ALA A 25 23.58 -8.05 -11.49
N PRO A 26 22.35 -7.51 -11.40
CA PRO A 26 21.49 -7.38 -12.55
C PRO A 26 22.15 -6.63 -13.72
N SER A 27 21.81 -7.02 -14.95
CA SER A 27 22.31 -6.30 -16.12
C SER A 27 21.88 -4.82 -16.08
N ARG A 28 22.69 -3.94 -16.69
CA ARG A 28 22.34 -2.50 -16.78
C ARG A 28 21.00 -2.28 -17.47
N CYS A 29 20.70 -3.05 -18.50
CA CYS A 29 19.42 -2.97 -19.19
C CYS A 29 18.25 -3.25 -18.24
N LEU A 30 18.33 -4.27 -17.41
CA LEU A 30 17.30 -4.59 -16.41
C LEU A 30 17.19 -3.49 -15.35
N THR A 31 18.32 -3.01 -14.85
CA THR A 31 18.38 -1.94 -13.84
C THR A 31 17.76 -0.64 -14.36
N ASP A 32 18.15 -0.20 -15.55
CA ASP A 32 17.78 1.12 -16.07
C ASP A 32 16.35 1.13 -16.62
N ILE A 33 15.90 0.03 -17.23
CA ILE A 33 14.58 -0.02 -17.89
C ILE A 33 13.49 -0.53 -16.96
N ALA A 34 13.74 -1.62 -16.21
CA ALA A 34 12.73 -2.26 -15.36
C ALA A 34 12.78 -1.72 -13.92
N PHE A 35 13.88 -1.96 -13.21
CA PHE A 35 13.95 -1.65 -11.77
C PHE A 35 13.85 -0.16 -11.46
N SER A 36 14.42 0.72 -12.27
CA SER A 36 14.29 2.16 -12.05
C SER A 36 12.84 2.64 -12.16
N ARG A 37 12.07 2.10 -13.11
CA ARG A 37 10.64 2.42 -13.27
C ARG A 37 9.81 1.78 -12.15
N GLU A 38 10.11 0.55 -11.78
CA GLU A 38 9.43 -0.14 -10.69
C GLU A 38 9.64 0.58 -9.37
N LEU A 39 10.87 0.98 -9.04
CA LEU A 39 11.17 1.75 -7.86
C LEU A 39 10.42 3.09 -7.83
N GLN A 40 10.34 3.79 -8.95
CA GLN A 40 9.58 5.03 -9.04
C GLN A 40 8.08 4.79 -8.76
N ALA A 41 7.50 3.74 -9.31
CA ALA A 41 6.10 3.38 -9.08
C ALA A 41 5.84 2.92 -7.65
N GLN A 42 6.80 2.26 -7.00
CA GLN A 42 6.67 1.71 -5.66
C GLN A 42 7.00 2.69 -4.52
N GLN A 43 7.49 3.90 -4.82
CA GLN A 43 7.87 4.87 -3.77
C GLN A 43 6.76 5.14 -2.76
N GLY A 44 5.51 5.24 -3.21
CA GLY A 44 4.34 5.43 -2.36
C GLY A 44 4.05 4.27 -1.40
N LEU A 45 4.62 3.08 -1.64
CA LEU A 45 4.38 1.89 -0.81
C LEU A 45 5.32 1.79 0.40
N THR A 46 6.36 2.62 0.49
CA THR A 46 7.41 2.48 1.51
C THR A 46 6.85 2.42 2.94
N ARG A 47 5.91 3.28 3.26
CA ARG A 47 5.27 3.33 4.58
C ARG A 47 4.38 2.11 4.82
N SER A 48 3.55 1.76 3.87
CA SER A 48 2.64 0.62 3.99
C SER A 48 3.39 -0.71 4.11
N ILE A 49 4.52 -0.89 3.39
CA ILE A 49 5.40 -2.05 3.57
C ILE A 49 5.95 -2.08 5.01
N GLY A 50 6.33 -0.94 5.57
CA GLY A 50 6.78 -0.84 6.96
C GLY A 50 5.73 -1.35 7.95
N TRP A 51 4.48 -0.97 7.77
CA TRP A 51 3.37 -1.45 8.60
C TRP A 51 3.13 -2.96 8.47
N VAL A 52 3.17 -3.48 7.24
CA VAL A 52 3.02 -4.91 6.96
C VAL A 52 4.15 -5.71 7.60
N ASP A 53 5.40 -5.24 7.49
CA ASP A 53 6.57 -5.90 8.07
C ASP A 53 6.53 -5.89 9.61
N LEU A 54 6.13 -4.78 10.22
CA LEU A 54 5.96 -4.67 11.67
C LEU A 54 4.89 -5.65 12.17
N ALA A 55 3.70 -5.63 11.56
CA ALA A 55 2.61 -6.53 11.92
C ALA A 55 3.02 -8.00 11.80
N HIS A 56 3.67 -8.36 10.70
CA HIS A 56 4.17 -9.71 10.47
C HIS A 56 5.19 -10.13 11.53
N THR A 57 6.20 -9.29 11.81
CA THR A 57 7.22 -9.58 12.82
C THR A 57 6.61 -9.74 14.21
N MET A 58 5.63 -8.92 14.56
CA MET A 58 4.91 -9.02 15.84
C MET A 58 4.14 -10.34 15.94
N THR A 59 3.43 -10.74 14.86
CA THR A 59 2.73 -12.03 14.81
C THR A 59 3.69 -13.20 15.03
N LEU A 60 4.82 -13.21 14.31
CA LEU A 60 5.81 -14.27 14.45
C LEU A 60 6.38 -14.36 15.87
N ALA A 61 6.59 -13.22 16.52
CA ALA A 61 7.08 -13.13 17.89
C ALA A 61 6.03 -13.62 18.91
N GLU A 62 4.77 -13.21 18.75
CA GLU A 62 3.67 -13.61 19.64
C GLU A 62 3.38 -15.11 19.57
N ARG A 63 3.51 -15.68 18.37
CA ARG A 63 3.36 -17.12 18.13
C ARG A 63 4.60 -17.94 18.52
N GLY A 64 5.68 -17.29 18.91
CA GLY A 64 6.94 -17.96 19.28
C GLY A 64 7.66 -18.62 18.10
N ILE A 65 7.35 -18.21 16.86
CA ILE A 65 7.96 -18.74 15.63
C ILE A 65 9.40 -18.23 15.49
N ILE A 66 9.64 -16.99 15.92
CA ILE A 66 10.97 -16.38 15.90
C ILE A 66 11.44 -16.06 17.34
N PRO A 67 12.77 -16.06 17.59
CA PRO A 67 13.31 -15.68 18.89
C PRO A 67 12.93 -14.23 19.27
N ARG A 68 12.57 -14.02 20.54
CA ARG A 68 12.15 -12.68 21.01
C ARG A 68 13.21 -11.60 20.80
N ASP A 69 14.47 -11.93 20.95
CA ASP A 69 15.56 -10.96 20.76
C ASP A 69 15.73 -10.60 19.28
N SER A 70 15.58 -11.57 18.38
CA SER A 70 15.55 -11.33 16.93
C SER A 70 14.34 -10.44 16.54
N ALA A 71 13.17 -10.71 17.11
CA ALA A 71 11.99 -9.88 16.88
C ALA A 71 12.21 -8.44 17.36
N ARG A 72 12.78 -8.23 18.55
CA ARG A 72 13.10 -6.90 19.08
C ARG A 72 14.07 -6.14 18.18
N ALA A 73 15.14 -6.80 17.74
CA ALA A 73 16.14 -6.20 16.87
C ALA A 73 15.52 -5.79 15.51
N LEU A 74 14.69 -6.67 14.92
CA LEU A 74 14.02 -6.40 13.66
C LEU A 74 12.99 -5.27 13.79
N ILE A 75 12.13 -5.29 14.81
CA ILE A 75 11.17 -4.21 15.09
C ILE A 75 11.90 -2.88 15.30
N ALA A 76 13.00 -2.85 16.05
CA ALA A 76 13.77 -1.64 16.26
C ALA A 76 14.33 -1.07 14.94
N ALA A 77 14.84 -1.93 14.06
CA ALA A 77 15.33 -1.51 12.74
C ALA A 77 14.19 -1.00 11.83
N LEU A 78 13.04 -1.67 11.82
CA LEU A 78 11.85 -1.24 11.06
C LEU A 78 11.33 0.12 11.53
N LEU A 79 11.26 0.34 12.86
CA LEU A 79 10.87 1.62 13.44
C LEU A 79 11.89 2.73 13.18
N ALA A 80 13.18 2.39 13.12
CA ALA A 80 14.22 3.35 12.75
C ALA A 80 14.05 3.83 11.29
N LEU A 81 13.69 2.92 10.40
CA LEU A 81 13.38 3.25 9.00
C LEU A 81 12.14 4.17 8.89
N ASP A 82 11.08 3.87 9.65
CA ASP A 82 9.86 4.68 9.65
C ASP A 82 10.11 6.11 10.19
N LYS A 83 10.95 6.24 11.23
CA LYS A 83 11.31 7.54 11.83
C LYS A 83 12.22 8.39 10.96
N ALA A 84 13.06 7.79 10.15
CA ALA A 84 14.03 8.48 9.30
C ALA A 84 13.99 7.98 7.85
N PRO A 85 12.86 8.17 7.14
CA PRO A 85 12.70 7.68 5.77
C PRO A 85 13.71 8.28 4.79
N SER A 86 14.24 9.47 5.08
CA SER A 86 15.30 10.10 4.29
C SER A 86 16.64 9.36 4.33
N SER A 87 16.85 8.46 5.30
CA SER A 87 18.04 7.61 5.37
C SER A 87 17.99 6.43 4.40
N PHE A 88 16.84 6.19 3.77
CA PHE A 88 16.60 5.12 2.82
C PHE A 88 16.57 5.66 1.40
N SER A 89 17.56 5.27 0.60
CA SER A 89 17.69 5.68 -0.79
C SER A 89 17.75 4.44 -1.69
N PRO A 90 16.62 3.91 -2.17
CA PRO A 90 16.60 2.71 -2.98
C PRO A 90 17.29 2.92 -4.33
N THR A 91 17.98 1.89 -4.79
CA THR A 91 18.70 1.90 -6.07
C THR A 91 18.32 0.68 -6.92
N GLY A 92 18.32 0.82 -8.24
CA GLY A 92 18.07 -0.29 -9.17
C GLY A 92 19.11 -1.41 -9.07
N GLY A 93 20.28 -1.14 -8.47
CA GLY A 93 21.32 -2.16 -8.25
C GLY A 93 20.90 -3.29 -7.33
N TYR A 94 20.00 -3.02 -6.39
CA TYR A 94 19.39 -4.04 -5.52
C TYR A 94 18.07 -4.62 -6.07
N GLY A 95 17.56 -4.10 -7.19
CA GLY A 95 16.29 -4.53 -7.75
C GLY A 95 15.09 -3.72 -7.26
N ASP A 96 14.03 -4.40 -6.83
CA ASP A 96 12.78 -3.77 -6.39
C ASP A 96 12.90 -3.09 -5.00
N LEU A 97 11.84 -2.38 -4.61
CA LEU A 97 11.79 -1.66 -3.34
C LEU A 97 11.96 -2.60 -2.13
N TYR A 98 11.39 -3.80 -2.19
CA TYR A 98 11.44 -4.75 -1.09
C TYR A 98 12.87 -5.25 -0.85
N THR A 99 13.60 -5.62 -1.92
CA THR A 99 15.02 -6.02 -1.82
C THR A 99 15.89 -4.88 -1.29
N ASN A 100 15.65 -3.64 -1.74
CA ASN A 100 16.34 -2.48 -1.20
C ASN A 100 16.10 -2.31 0.32
N ARG A 101 14.88 -2.56 0.79
CA ARG A 101 14.56 -2.52 2.22
C ARG A 101 15.26 -3.63 3.00
N GLU A 102 15.26 -4.85 2.48
CA GLU A 102 16.00 -5.97 3.09
C GLU A 102 17.49 -5.65 3.20
N ALA A 103 18.11 -5.10 2.15
CA ALA A 103 19.50 -4.69 2.17
C ALA A 103 19.78 -3.61 3.24
N TRP A 104 18.91 -2.60 3.34
CA TRP A 104 19.02 -1.54 4.35
C TRP A 104 18.88 -2.10 5.78
N LEU A 105 17.98 -3.05 6.00
CA LEU A 105 17.80 -3.72 7.29
C LEU A 105 19.00 -4.62 7.62
N ALA A 106 19.53 -5.34 6.64
CA ALA A 106 20.68 -6.25 6.80
C ALA A 106 21.95 -5.52 7.29
N GLU A 107 22.14 -4.27 6.93
CA GLU A 107 23.24 -3.43 7.46
C GLU A 107 23.08 -3.13 8.96
N ARG A 108 21.90 -3.32 9.54
CA ARG A 108 21.55 -2.91 10.90
C ARG A 108 21.22 -4.06 11.84
N THR A 109 20.79 -5.19 11.28
CA THR A 109 20.47 -6.38 12.08
C THR A 109 20.58 -7.66 11.26
N GLU A 110 21.21 -8.67 11.85
CA GLU A 110 21.23 -10.04 11.28
C GLU A 110 19.83 -10.69 11.33
N ALA A 111 18.92 -10.15 12.15
CA ALA A 111 17.56 -10.65 12.29
C ALA A 111 16.71 -10.45 11.03
N VAL A 112 17.17 -9.74 10.00
CA VAL A 112 16.45 -9.53 8.74
C VAL A 112 16.06 -10.86 8.08
N GLY A 113 16.84 -11.93 8.24
CA GLY A 113 16.53 -13.26 7.71
C GLY A 113 15.20 -13.83 8.22
N TRP A 114 14.69 -13.36 9.37
CA TRP A 114 13.39 -13.76 9.90
C TRP A 114 12.21 -13.05 9.22
N LEU A 115 12.45 -11.98 8.48
CA LEU A 115 11.37 -11.18 7.88
C LEU A 115 10.55 -11.95 6.84
N GLY A 116 11.20 -12.88 6.12
CA GLY A 116 10.56 -13.73 5.10
C GLY A 116 9.95 -15.03 5.62
N VAL A 117 10.03 -15.32 6.93
CA VAL A 117 9.50 -16.57 7.48
C VAL A 117 7.98 -16.63 7.31
N ALA A 118 7.49 -17.78 6.81
CA ALA A 118 6.07 -18.05 6.57
C ALA A 118 5.34 -17.06 5.63
N ARG A 119 6.08 -16.26 4.84
CA ARG A 119 5.51 -15.24 3.96
C ARG A 119 6.30 -15.13 2.66
N ALA A 120 5.60 -15.11 1.53
CA ALA A 120 6.21 -14.76 0.26
C ALA A 120 6.38 -13.22 0.12
N ARG A 121 7.44 -12.76 -0.57
CA ARG A 121 7.69 -11.33 -0.81
C ARG A 121 6.50 -10.62 -1.44
N ARG A 122 5.87 -11.28 -2.42
CA ARG A 122 4.72 -10.68 -3.11
C ARG A 122 3.52 -10.47 -2.22
N GLU A 123 3.33 -11.28 -1.20
CA GLU A 123 2.27 -11.07 -0.21
C GLU A 123 2.47 -9.76 0.54
N ALA A 124 3.70 -9.47 0.97
CA ALA A 124 4.02 -8.22 1.65
C ALA A 124 3.74 -7.00 0.76
N LEU A 125 4.20 -7.04 -0.49
CA LEU A 125 4.01 -5.95 -1.45
C LEU A 125 2.54 -5.77 -1.82
N THR A 126 1.81 -6.85 -2.08
CA THR A 126 0.38 -6.77 -2.44
C THR A 126 -0.45 -6.26 -1.25
N THR A 127 -0.15 -6.73 -0.04
CA THR A 127 -0.82 -6.21 1.18
C THR A 127 -0.54 -4.73 1.38
N ALA A 128 0.71 -4.29 1.19
CA ALA A 128 1.07 -2.87 1.27
C ALA A 128 0.37 -2.03 0.20
N TYR A 129 0.23 -2.57 -1.01
CA TYR A 129 -0.51 -1.91 -2.08
C TYR A 129 -1.99 -1.76 -1.73
N HIS A 130 -2.64 -2.81 -1.21
CA HIS A 130 -4.03 -2.72 -0.73
C HIS A 130 -4.19 -1.67 0.37
N LEU A 131 -3.27 -1.62 1.35
CA LEU A 131 -3.29 -0.60 2.41
C LEU A 131 -3.21 0.82 1.83
N THR A 132 -2.28 1.05 0.91
CA THR A 132 -2.13 2.35 0.26
C THR A 132 -3.38 2.72 -0.54
N LEU A 133 -3.94 1.76 -1.29
CA LEU A 133 -5.14 1.98 -2.09
C LEU A 133 -6.36 2.28 -1.20
N CYS A 134 -6.49 1.65 -0.04
CA CYS A 134 -7.53 1.98 0.93
C CYS A 134 -7.42 3.44 1.41
N ASP A 135 -6.21 3.90 1.73
CA ASP A 135 -5.99 5.28 2.16
C ASP A 135 -6.33 6.29 1.04
N GLU A 136 -5.96 6.00 -0.20
CA GLU A 136 -6.29 6.84 -1.38
C GLU A 136 -7.81 6.86 -1.64
N LEU A 137 -8.50 5.72 -1.52
CA LEU A 137 -9.95 5.64 -1.69
C LEU A 137 -10.69 6.43 -0.60
N LEU A 138 -10.22 6.41 0.64
CA LEU A 138 -10.78 7.25 1.71
C LEU A 138 -10.61 8.75 1.40
N GLY A 139 -9.43 9.16 0.95
CA GLY A 139 -9.17 10.55 0.52
C GLY A 139 -10.07 10.97 -0.65
N LEU A 140 -10.24 10.11 -1.65
CA LEU A 140 -11.14 10.35 -2.77
C LEU A 140 -12.61 10.46 -2.31
N GLY A 141 -13.05 9.56 -1.43
CA GLY A 141 -14.40 9.58 -0.87
C GLY A 141 -14.69 10.88 -0.10
N GLU A 142 -13.73 11.32 0.72
CA GLU A 142 -13.85 12.61 1.44
C GLU A 142 -13.94 13.81 0.48
N ALA A 143 -13.13 13.82 -0.58
CA ALA A 143 -13.17 14.87 -1.59
C ALA A 143 -14.51 14.91 -2.34
N LEU A 144 -15.04 13.75 -2.73
CA LEU A 144 -16.36 13.64 -3.38
C LEU A 144 -17.49 14.09 -2.47
N ALA A 145 -17.46 13.71 -1.18
CA ALA A 145 -18.47 14.14 -0.21
C ALA A 145 -18.46 15.67 -0.04
N LYS A 146 -17.30 16.28 0.16
CA LYS A 146 -17.14 17.74 0.26
C LYS A 146 -17.64 18.46 -1.00
N ALA A 147 -17.32 17.94 -2.18
CA ALA A 147 -17.78 18.51 -3.43
C ALA A 147 -19.31 18.43 -3.57
N ALA A 148 -19.92 17.28 -3.24
CA ALA A 148 -21.37 17.11 -3.27
C ALA A 148 -22.06 18.04 -2.26
N GLU A 149 -21.53 18.19 -1.05
CA GLU A 149 -22.03 19.15 -0.04
C GLU A 149 -21.98 20.60 -0.54
N ALA A 150 -20.87 20.99 -1.15
CA ALA A 150 -20.72 22.34 -1.71
C ALA A 150 -21.74 22.61 -2.83
N LEU A 151 -21.93 21.66 -3.74
CA LEU A 151 -22.94 21.75 -4.79
C LEU A 151 -24.37 21.83 -4.22
N ASN A 152 -24.66 21.02 -3.21
CA ASN A 152 -25.96 21.05 -2.54
C ASN A 152 -26.21 22.40 -1.86
N ALA A 153 -25.21 22.99 -1.20
CA ALA A 153 -25.31 24.30 -0.57
C ALA A 153 -25.60 25.42 -1.60
N VAL A 154 -24.94 25.36 -2.77
CA VAL A 154 -25.19 26.30 -3.88
C VAL A 154 -26.60 26.08 -4.45
N SER A 155 -27.01 24.82 -4.64
CA SER A 155 -28.34 24.45 -5.12
C SER A 155 -29.44 25.01 -4.22
N LEU A 156 -29.33 24.82 -2.90
CA LEU A 156 -30.28 25.33 -1.93
C LEU A 156 -30.38 26.87 -1.93
N ARG A 157 -29.23 27.55 -2.04
CA ARG A 157 -29.18 29.01 -2.10
C ARG A 157 -29.90 29.59 -3.31
N HIS A 158 -29.88 28.87 -4.42
CA HIS A 158 -30.41 29.34 -5.70
C HIS A 158 -31.62 28.51 -6.18
N ARG A 159 -32.30 27.83 -5.28
CA ARG A 159 -33.44 26.96 -5.61
C ARG A 159 -34.57 27.67 -6.34
N ASP A 160 -34.77 28.98 -6.07
CA ASP A 160 -35.84 29.80 -6.63
C ASP A 160 -35.32 30.74 -7.74
N ALA A 161 -34.02 30.68 -8.09
CA ALA A 161 -33.43 31.51 -9.13
C ALA A 161 -33.80 30.96 -10.51
N LEU A 162 -34.75 31.57 -11.16
CA LEU A 162 -35.23 31.17 -12.50
C LEU A 162 -34.14 31.41 -13.56
N MET A 163 -34.00 30.46 -14.46
CA MET A 163 -33.13 30.54 -15.64
C MET A 163 -33.73 29.75 -16.81
N PRO A 164 -33.42 30.12 -18.07
CA PRO A 164 -33.73 29.24 -19.20
C PRO A 164 -32.78 28.02 -19.18
N ASP A 165 -33.34 26.85 -19.46
CA ASP A 165 -32.52 25.71 -19.84
C ASP A 165 -32.09 25.90 -21.31
N TYR A 166 -30.98 25.27 -21.70
CA TYR A 166 -30.41 25.35 -23.04
C TYR A 166 -30.15 23.98 -23.62
N THR A 167 -30.54 23.83 -24.88
CA THR A 167 -30.16 22.70 -25.71
C THR A 167 -29.54 23.19 -27.02
N TYR A 168 -28.35 22.72 -27.34
CA TYR A 168 -27.58 23.22 -28.52
C TYR A 168 -27.51 24.76 -28.61
N LEU A 169 -27.29 25.44 -27.50
CA LEU A 169 -27.24 26.91 -27.34
C LEU A 169 -28.60 27.63 -27.62
N GLN A 170 -29.68 26.88 -27.72
CA GLN A 170 -31.05 27.41 -27.84
C GLN A 170 -31.75 27.36 -26.48
N ALA A 171 -32.44 28.45 -26.14
CA ALA A 171 -33.29 28.47 -24.94
C ALA A 171 -34.40 27.43 -25.08
N ALA A 172 -34.56 26.58 -24.09
CA ALA A 172 -35.56 25.50 -24.06
C ALA A 172 -36.61 25.77 -22.95
N GLN A 173 -36.63 25.00 -21.90
CA GLN A 173 -37.63 25.10 -20.83
C GLN A 173 -37.17 26.01 -19.72
N PRO A 174 -38.10 26.68 -18.98
CA PRO A 174 -37.75 27.34 -17.73
C PRO A 174 -37.31 26.31 -16.68
N THR A 175 -36.23 26.59 -16.00
CA THR A 175 -35.71 25.80 -14.88
C THR A 175 -35.21 26.74 -13.76
N THR A 176 -34.60 26.20 -12.71
CA THR A 176 -33.91 27.00 -11.70
C THR A 176 -32.43 26.67 -11.69
N PHE A 177 -31.61 27.64 -11.33
CA PHE A 177 -30.17 27.42 -11.20
C PHE A 177 -29.86 26.35 -10.14
N GLY A 178 -30.64 26.30 -9.05
CA GLY A 178 -30.51 25.26 -8.04
C GLY A 178 -30.75 23.85 -8.61
N HIS A 179 -31.79 23.68 -9.45
CA HIS A 179 -32.06 22.40 -10.12
C HIS A 179 -30.91 22.00 -11.05
N TYR A 180 -30.41 22.96 -11.84
CA TYR A 180 -29.27 22.73 -12.73
C TYR A 180 -28.03 22.26 -11.97
N ILE A 181 -27.66 22.92 -10.85
CA ILE A 181 -26.52 22.53 -10.01
C ILE A 181 -26.71 21.13 -9.41
N GLN A 182 -27.93 20.77 -9.05
CA GLN A 182 -28.22 19.45 -8.49
C GLN A 182 -27.96 18.33 -9.46
N SER A 183 -28.03 18.57 -10.76
CA SER A 183 -27.68 17.59 -11.79
C SER A 183 -26.23 17.12 -11.74
N PHE A 184 -25.31 17.93 -11.17
CA PHE A 184 -23.90 17.57 -10.96
C PHE A 184 -23.67 16.88 -9.61
N ALA A 185 -24.48 17.15 -8.59
CA ALA A 185 -24.35 16.51 -7.27
C ALA A 185 -24.72 15.02 -7.31
N TRP A 186 -25.77 14.65 -8.02
CA TRP A 186 -26.22 13.26 -8.12
C TRP A 186 -25.19 12.28 -8.71
N PRO A 187 -24.46 12.61 -9.81
CA PRO A 187 -23.36 11.78 -10.27
C PRO A 187 -22.28 11.56 -9.21
N MET A 188 -21.90 12.61 -8.46
CA MET A 188 -20.88 12.52 -7.41
C MET A 188 -21.31 11.57 -6.27
N LEU A 189 -22.59 11.57 -5.88
CA LEU A 189 -23.10 10.63 -4.89
C LEU A 189 -23.03 9.18 -5.40
N ARG A 190 -23.38 8.96 -6.68
CA ARG A 190 -23.21 7.62 -7.28
C ARG A 190 -21.74 7.20 -7.39
N ASP A 191 -20.84 8.14 -7.61
CA ASP A 191 -19.40 7.84 -7.59
C ASP A 191 -18.90 7.55 -6.18
N LEU A 192 -19.44 8.22 -5.16
CA LEU A 192 -19.15 7.90 -3.76
C LEU A 192 -19.59 6.46 -3.41
N ASP A 193 -20.75 6.00 -3.88
CA ASP A 193 -21.20 4.62 -3.72
C ASP A 193 -20.26 3.61 -4.42
N ARG A 194 -19.73 3.97 -5.59
CA ARG A 194 -18.74 3.13 -6.31
C ARG A 194 -17.43 3.08 -5.57
N VAL A 195 -16.94 4.21 -5.04
CA VAL A 195 -15.71 4.28 -4.23
C VAL A 195 -15.86 3.42 -2.98
N ARG A 196 -17.01 3.48 -2.30
CA ARG A 196 -17.30 2.65 -1.15
C ARG A 196 -17.29 1.15 -1.50
N ALA A 197 -17.98 0.75 -2.56
CA ALA A 197 -17.99 -0.63 -3.00
C ALA A 197 -16.60 -1.13 -3.45
N LEU A 198 -15.76 -0.25 -4.00
CA LEU A 198 -14.37 -0.58 -4.34
C LEU A 198 -13.53 -0.72 -3.06
N TYR A 199 -13.70 0.17 -2.08
CA TYR A 199 -13.03 0.09 -0.80
C TYR A 199 -13.29 -1.26 -0.12
N ASP A 200 -14.55 -1.68 -0.03
CA ASP A 200 -14.94 -2.96 0.59
C ASP A 200 -14.28 -4.18 -0.10
N ARG A 201 -13.99 -4.10 -1.39
CA ARG A 201 -13.29 -5.16 -2.14
C ARG A 201 -11.78 -5.13 -1.97
N VAL A 202 -11.21 -3.95 -1.78
CA VAL A 202 -9.76 -3.77 -1.61
C VAL A 202 -9.36 -4.05 -0.16
N ASP A 203 -10.28 -3.87 0.80
CA ASP A 203 -10.05 -4.09 2.23
C ASP A 203 -9.97 -5.60 2.59
N GLU A 204 -9.29 -6.36 1.75
CA GLU A 204 -8.99 -7.78 1.93
C GLU A 204 -7.48 -7.99 2.01
N CYS A 205 -7.02 -8.72 3.03
CA CYS A 205 -5.60 -9.03 3.20
C CYS A 205 -5.23 -10.26 2.37
N PRO A 206 -4.35 -10.15 1.37
CA PRO A 206 -3.91 -11.29 0.58
C PRO A 206 -2.80 -12.14 1.25
N ALA A 207 -2.35 -11.75 2.46
CA ALA A 207 -1.32 -12.50 3.17
C ALA A 207 -1.80 -13.89 3.60
N GLY A 208 -0.87 -14.86 3.61
CA GLY A 208 -1.17 -16.25 4.00
C GLY A 208 -1.31 -17.22 2.82
N ILE A 209 -1.18 -16.75 1.58
CA ILE A 209 -1.27 -17.58 0.38
C ILE A 209 -0.08 -18.55 0.25
N GLY A 210 1.13 -18.16 0.69
CA GLY A 210 2.31 -19.03 0.73
C GLY A 210 2.62 -19.70 -0.60
N SER A 211 2.79 -18.96 -1.68
CA SER A 211 3.04 -19.50 -3.04
C SER A 211 1.98 -20.49 -3.53
N SER A 212 0.72 -20.28 -3.23
CA SER A 212 -0.46 -21.12 -3.56
C SER A 212 -0.78 -22.28 -2.62
N ASN A 213 0.10 -22.64 -1.69
CA ASN A 213 -0.11 -23.81 -0.81
C ASN A 213 -0.67 -23.46 0.58
N GLY A 214 -0.85 -22.18 0.86
CA GLY A 214 -1.09 -21.69 2.22
C GLY A 214 0.20 -21.66 3.04
N SER A 215 0.32 -20.65 3.93
CA SER A 215 1.44 -20.57 4.88
C SER A 215 1.03 -21.33 6.09
N GLY A 216 0.65 -22.33 6.40
CA GLY A 216 0.30 -23.06 7.62
C GLY A 216 0.32 -22.24 8.94
N GLU A 217 0.65 -20.94 8.86
CA GLU A 217 0.77 -20.01 9.96
C GLU A 217 -0.24 -18.87 9.82
N PRO A 218 -0.93 -18.47 10.88
CA PRO A 218 -1.93 -17.41 10.86
C PRO A 218 -1.25 -16.03 10.73
N CYS A 219 -0.89 -15.64 9.50
CA CYS A 219 -0.27 -14.33 9.23
C CYS A 219 -1.26 -13.16 9.25
N SER A 220 -2.58 -13.44 9.27
CA SER A 220 -3.63 -12.45 9.05
C SER A 220 -4.13 -11.74 10.31
N ASP A 221 -3.94 -12.32 11.49
CA ASP A 221 -4.64 -11.86 12.70
C ASP A 221 -4.18 -10.49 13.23
N LEU A 222 -2.95 -10.08 12.96
CA LEU A 222 -2.41 -8.80 13.46
C LEU A 222 -2.61 -7.60 12.52
N LEU A 223 -2.90 -7.81 11.25
CA LEU A 223 -3.33 -6.71 10.40
C LEU A 223 -4.77 -6.26 10.75
N GLN A 224 -5.47 -7.04 11.57
CA GLN A 224 -6.77 -6.70 12.16
C GLN A 224 -6.68 -5.86 13.44
N GLY A 225 -5.48 -5.59 13.97
CA GLY A 225 -5.25 -4.93 15.24
C GLY A 225 -4.93 -3.44 15.16
N PRO A 226 -4.70 -2.78 16.31
CA PRO A 226 -4.73 -1.32 16.50
C PRO A 226 -3.53 -0.55 15.93
N LEU A 227 -2.82 -1.04 14.94
CA LEU A 227 -1.64 -0.37 14.37
C LEU A 227 -1.94 0.82 13.44
N ARG A 228 -3.21 1.18 13.23
CA ARG A 228 -3.58 2.39 12.51
C ARG A 228 -3.92 3.53 13.47
N PRO A 229 -3.27 4.70 13.33
CA PRO A 229 -3.54 5.88 14.17
C PRO A 229 -4.92 6.52 13.94
N SER A 230 -5.65 6.15 12.91
CA SER A 230 -7.00 6.67 12.64
C SER A 230 -7.85 5.57 12.04
N GLY A 231 -8.74 5.06 12.86
CA GLY A 231 -9.64 3.97 12.62
C GLY A 231 -10.21 3.84 11.22
N THR A 232 -10.53 2.62 10.87
CA THR A 232 -11.32 2.15 9.74
C THR A 232 -10.59 1.57 8.54
N CYS A 233 -9.61 0.71 8.73
CA CYS A 233 -9.44 -0.39 7.79
C CYS A 233 -9.54 -1.67 8.59
N THR A 234 -10.69 -2.26 8.62
CA THR A 234 -10.88 -3.61 9.09
C THR A 234 -10.45 -4.54 7.97
N PHE A 235 -9.18 -4.94 7.94
CA PHE A 235 -8.74 -6.10 7.17
C PHE A 235 -9.47 -7.35 7.73
N VAL A 236 -10.74 -7.44 7.44
CA VAL A 236 -11.62 -8.51 7.90
C VAL A 236 -11.92 -9.42 6.73
N ARG A 237 -11.02 -10.21 6.32
CA ARG A 237 -11.23 -11.56 5.78
C ARG A 237 -9.92 -12.10 5.24
N SER A 238 -9.24 -12.96 5.98
CA SER A 238 -8.49 -14.00 5.32
C SER A 238 -9.52 -14.92 4.68
N ASN A 239 -9.63 -14.91 3.35
CA ASN A 239 -10.32 -15.98 2.65
C ASN A 239 -9.46 -17.26 2.75
N ASN A 240 -9.22 -17.70 3.96
CA ASN A 240 -8.75 -19.05 4.23
C ASN A 240 -9.96 -20.00 4.12
N THR A 241 -10.62 -19.96 2.96
CA THR A 241 -11.49 -21.07 2.57
C THR A 241 -10.56 -22.17 2.08
N GLY A 242 -10.13 -22.99 3.02
CA GLY A 242 -9.57 -24.29 2.69
C GLY A 242 -10.55 -25.02 1.77
N VAL A 243 -10.13 -25.31 0.55
CA VAL A 243 -10.62 -26.38 -0.29
C VAL A 243 -9.47 -27.37 -0.40
#